data_b194e186f7d2aa38ffa7ab53e9e7226f
#
_entry.id   b194e186f7d2aa38ffa7ab53e9e7226f
#
_cell.length_a   1.000
_cell.length_b   1.000
_cell.length_c   1.000
_cell.angle_alpha   90.00
_cell.angle_beta   90.00
_cell.angle_gamma   90.00
#
_symmetry.space_group_name_H-M   'P 1'
#
loop_
_entity.id
_entity.type
_entity.pdbx_description
1 polymer ?
#
loop_
_entity_poly.entity_id
_entity_poly.type
_entity_poly.pdbx_seq_one_letter_code
_entity_poly.pdbx_strand_id
1 'polypeptide(L)'
;VMDDRSRYEAVSSRDARFDGAFFFAVVTTGIYCRPSCPAVTPRRANVRFYPTAAAAQAGGFRACRRCRPDAVPGSAEWNVRADVVGRAMRLIGDGVVDREGVPGLAGRLGYSARQVQRQLNAELGAGPVALARAQRAHTARVLLQTTVLPVTEIAFAAGFASVRQFNDTIRRIYARTPSALRAEAGTGLGGGRATGLRAGIPLRLAHRGPYAAGAVFDLLGEGAVARVEELTGEPGRRTYRRTLRLPYGTGIVAVDEASPGPWLEARIHLTDLRDLTTAVQRLRRLFDLDADPYAVDEALAADPRLAPLVAARPGLRSPGAADPEEEAVRALVGRERAAELVERYGKVLDVPCGALTHVFPEPGVLAGAAPDPALRTLAAALADGQLRLDAGADRAEAERVLATLPGVDRRTAALVRMRALGDPDVDPYGTPGAERWRPWRSYAVRHLETAVREAAPRAGRGHPQSSAPSQAPATSRQANSSTSVA
;
A
#
# COMPACT_ATOMS: atom_id res chain seq x y z
N VAL A 1 -9.38 -15.35 16.29
CA VAL A 1 -9.29 -16.60 15.52
C VAL A 1 -10.59 -16.73 14.73
N MET A 2 -10.50 -16.77 13.40
CA MET A 2 -11.66 -16.95 12.53
C MET A 2 -12.26 -18.35 12.76
N ASP A 3 -13.56 -18.42 13.07
CA ASP A 3 -14.24 -19.69 13.24
C ASP A 3 -14.50 -20.41 11.90
N ASP A 4 -14.84 -21.66 11.95
CA ASP A 4 -15.08 -22.49 10.76
C ASP A 4 -16.30 -22.06 9.95
N ARG A 5 -17.25 -21.34 10.56
CA ARG A 5 -18.41 -20.78 9.87
C ARG A 5 -17.98 -19.62 8.99
N SER A 6 -17.22 -18.67 9.54
CA SER A 6 -16.68 -17.53 8.80
C SER A 6 -15.73 -17.97 7.68
N ARG A 7 -14.93 -19.02 7.92
CA ARG A 7 -14.10 -19.62 6.87
C ARG A 7 -14.92 -20.20 5.73
N TYR A 8 -16.02 -20.90 6.05
CA TYR A 8 -16.88 -21.45 5.01
C TYR A 8 -17.64 -20.37 4.24
N GLU A 9 -18.04 -19.28 4.89
CA GLU A 9 -18.62 -18.12 4.22
C GLU A 9 -17.64 -17.49 3.22
N ALA A 10 -16.35 -17.38 3.60
CA ALA A 10 -15.29 -16.92 2.69
C ALA A 10 -15.11 -17.86 1.49
N VAL A 11 -15.17 -19.17 1.67
CA VAL A 11 -15.14 -20.16 0.57
C VAL A 11 -16.37 -20.05 -0.31
N SER A 12 -17.55 -19.90 0.27
CA SER A 12 -18.82 -19.81 -0.46
C SER A 12 -18.90 -18.53 -1.31
N SER A 13 -18.36 -17.44 -0.80
CA SER A 13 -18.25 -16.16 -1.50
C SER A 13 -17.04 -16.07 -2.43
N ARG A 14 -16.18 -17.10 -2.46
CA ARG A 14 -14.91 -17.12 -3.19
C ARG A 14 -14.06 -15.88 -2.90
N ASP A 15 -13.94 -15.53 -1.65
CA ASP A 15 -13.30 -14.30 -1.22
C ASP A 15 -11.78 -14.41 -1.26
N ALA A 16 -11.17 -13.82 -2.29
CA ALA A 16 -9.73 -13.84 -2.50
C ALA A 16 -8.93 -13.11 -1.38
N ARG A 17 -9.58 -12.31 -0.53
CA ARG A 17 -8.93 -11.66 0.61
C ARG A 17 -8.42 -12.66 1.64
N PHE A 18 -8.96 -13.87 1.62
CA PHE A 18 -8.56 -14.95 2.50
C PHE A 18 -7.59 -15.95 1.86
N ASP A 19 -7.17 -15.73 0.62
CA ASP A 19 -6.15 -16.56 -0.01
C ASP A 19 -4.83 -16.43 0.74
N GLY A 20 -4.28 -17.58 1.17
CA GLY A 20 -3.10 -17.62 2.04
C GLY A 20 -3.40 -17.50 3.54
N ALA A 21 -4.56 -16.97 3.96
CA ALA A 21 -4.96 -16.95 5.36
C ALA A 21 -5.36 -18.34 5.88
N PHE A 22 -5.95 -19.16 5.02
CA PHE A 22 -6.25 -20.56 5.26
C PHE A 22 -6.47 -21.29 3.93
N PHE A 23 -6.47 -22.61 3.99
CA PHE A 23 -6.82 -23.51 2.89
C PHE A 23 -7.99 -24.39 3.29
N PHE A 24 -8.78 -24.81 2.30
CA PHE A 24 -9.83 -25.80 2.57
C PHE A 24 -9.61 -27.06 1.73
N ALA A 25 -9.89 -28.19 2.32
CA ALA A 25 -9.80 -29.48 1.66
C ALA A 25 -11.18 -30.12 1.55
N VAL A 26 -11.45 -30.75 0.42
CA VAL A 26 -12.70 -31.46 0.13
C VAL A 26 -12.48 -32.96 0.32
N VAL A 27 -13.04 -33.50 1.38
CA VAL A 27 -12.83 -34.91 1.79
C VAL A 27 -13.22 -35.89 0.69
N THR A 28 -14.31 -35.62 -0.05
CA THR A 28 -14.84 -36.50 -1.09
C THR A 28 -13.96 -36.56 -2.35
N THR A 29 -13.14 -35.54 -2.60
CA THR A 29 -12.28 -35.48 -3.79
C THR A 29 -10.79 -35.63 -3.46
N GLY A 30 -10.41 -35.58 -2.19
CA GLY A 30 -9.02 -35.57 -1.79
C GLY A 30 -8.22 -34.35 -2.24
N ILE A 31 -8.90 -33.22 -2.51
CA ILE A 31 -8.28 -32.02 -3.09
C ILE A 31 -8.36 -30.88 -2.07
N TYR A 32 -7.25 -30.14 -1.88
CA TYR A 32 -7.27 -28.88 -1.16
C TYR A 32 -7.17 -27.68 -2.10
N CYS A 33 -7.80 -26.59 -1.70
CA CYS A 33 -7.98 -25.36 -2.48
C CYS A 33 -7.74 -24.14 -1.60
N ARG A 34 -7.52 -22.98 -2.23
CA ARG A 34 -7.59 -21.66 -1.59
C ARG A 34 -9.03 -21.12 -1.61
N PRO A 35 -9.40 -20.21 -0.70
CA PRO A 35 -10.77 -19.65 -0.59
C PRO A 35 -11.36 -19.15 -1.90
N SER A 36 -10.58 -18.48 -2.74
CA SER A 36 -11.01 -17.95 -4.04
C SER A 36 -11.13 -18.98 -5.17
N CYS A 37 -11.01 -20.28 -4.88
CA CYS A 37 -11.04 -21.31 -5.91
C CYS A 37 -12.29 -21.22 -6.79
N PRO A 38 -12.18 -21.17 -8.15
CA PRO A 38 -13.32 -21.08 -9.06
C PRO A 38 -14.08 -22.42 -9.23
N ALA A 39 -13.67 -23.47 -8.55
CA ALA A 39 -14.39 -24.75 -8.55
C ALA A 39 -15.77 -24.63 -7.89
N VAL A 40 -16.62 -25.62 -8.11
CA VAL A 40 -17.93 -25.70 -7.44
C VAL A 40 -17.72 -25.71 -5.92
N THR A 41 -18.43 -24.83 -5.23
CA THR A 41 -18.37 -24.75 -3.76
C THR A 41 -18.83 -26.06 -3.15
N PRO A 42 -18.01 -26.75 -2.36
CA PRO A 42 -18.36 -28.02 -1.76
C PRO A 42 -19.36 -27.83 -0.61
N ARG A 43 -20.15 -28.87 -0.30
CA ARG A 43 -21.01 -28.85 0.88
C ARG A 43 -20.17 -28.73 2.16
N ARG A 44 -20.63 -27.93 3.14
CA ARG A 44 -19.89 -27.69 4.40
C ARG A 44 -19.44 -28.98 5.11
N ALA A 45 -20.27 -30.01 5.10
CA ALA A 45 -19.96 -31.30 5.73
C ALA A 45 -18.72 -32.00 5.12
N ASN A 46 -18.37 -31.67 3.89
CA ASN A 46 -17.23 -32.25 3.17
C ASN A 46 -15.98 -31.38 3.22
N VAL A 47 -15.99 -30.27 3.97
CA VAL A 47 -14.89 -29.31 4.02
C VAL A 47 -14.13 -29.41 5.34
N ARG A 48 -12.80 -29.51 5.24
CA ARG A 48 -11.85 -29.34 6.36
C ARG A 48 -10.98 -28.12 6.10
N PHE A 49 -10.66 -27.36 7.14
CA PHE A 49 -9.82 -26.18 7.03
C PHE A 49 -8.41 -26.46 7.56
N TYR A 50 -7.43 -25.88 6.90
CA TYR A 50 -6.01 -26.01 7.22
C TYR A 50 -5.36 -24.62 7.25
N PRO A 51 -4.43 -24.36 8.17
CA PRO A 51 -3.73 -23.07 8.25
C PRO A 51 -2.73 -22.88 7.10
N THR A 52 -2.15 -23.97 6.57
CA THR A 52 -1.15 -23.93 5.50
C THR A 52 -1.41 -24.98 4.43
N ALA A 53 -0.85 -24.78 3.22
CA ALA A 53 -0.86 -25.76 2.15
C ALA A 53 -0.14 -27.07 2.60
N ALA A 54 0.97 -26.93 3.33
CA ALA A 54 1.73 -28.05 3.87
C ALA A 54 0.90 -28.89 4.85
N ALA A 55 0.12 -28.25 5.73
CA ALA A 55 -0.78 -28.95 6.65
C ALA A 55 -1.88 -29.73 5.90
N ALA A 56 -2.41 -29.18 4.81
CA ALA A 56 -3.38 -29.88 3.97
C ALA A 56 -2.74 -31.10 3.25
N GLN A 57 -1.50 -30.94 2.75
CA GLN A 57 -0.74 -32.04 2.13
C GLN A 57 -0.41 -33.15 3.15
N ALA A 58 0.04 -32.78 4.35
CA ALA A 58 0.27 -33.73 5.44
C ALA A 58 -1.03 -34.46 5.85
N GLY A 59 -2.19 -33.82 5.68
CA GLY A 59 -3.51 -34.42 5.84
C GLY A 59 -3.94 -35.36 4.70
N GLY A 60 -3.07 -35.63 3.71
CA GLY A 60 -3.30 -36.54 2.60
C GLY A 60 -4.08 -35.93 1.42
N PHE A 61 -4.22 -34.61 1.35
CA PHE A 61 -4.90 -33.94 0.25
C PHE A 61 -3.91 -33.47 -0.81
N ARG A 62 -4.28 -33.58 -2.09
CA ARG A 62 -3.51 -33.05 -3.21
C ARG A 62 -3.96 -31.64 -3.61
N ALA A 63 -3.05 -30.87 -4.15
CA ALA A 63 -3.33 -29.51 -4.64
C ALA A 63 -4.36 -29.49 -5.79
N CYS A 64 -5.26 -28.53 -5.75
CA CYS A 64 -6.20 -28.27 -6.84
C CYS A 64 -5.47 -27.76 -8.09
N ARG A 65 -5.66 -28.42 -9.23
CA ARG A 65 -5.03 -28.02 -10.50
C ARG A 65 -5.56 -26.68 -11.05
N ARG A 66 -6.73 -26.23 -10.61
CA ARG A 66 -7.33 -24.96 -11.07
C ARG A 66 -6.80 -23.76 -10.31
N CYS A 67 -6.83 -23.81 -8.99
CA CYS A 67 -6.38 -22.68 -8.16
C CYS A 67 -4.92 -22.78 -7.71
N ARG A 68 -4.23 -23.90 -7.96
CA ARG A 68 -2.81 -24.10 -7.64
C ARG A 68 -2.46 -23.57 -6.23
N PRO A 69 -3.08 -24.10 -5.18
CA PRO A 69 -2.87 -23.61 -3.82
C PRO A 69 -1.48 -23.97 -3.28
N ASP A 70 -0.78 -24.87 -3.97
CA ASP A 70 0.61 -25.27 -3.77
C ASP A 70 1.61 -24.32 -4.46
N ALA A 71 1.16 -23.51 -5.41
CA ALA A 71 2.01 -22.54 -6.05
C ALA A 71 2.27 -21.38 -5.07
N VAL A 72 3.53 -21.10 -4.83
CA VAL A 72 3.95 -19.95 -4.04
C VAL A 72 3.61 -18.70 -4.85
N PRO A 73 2.94 -17.67 -4.28
CA PRO A 73 2.73 -16.41 -4.94
C PRO A 73 4.07 -15.88 -5.47
N GLY A 74 4.20 -15.72 -6.80
CA GLY A 74 5.42 -15.28 -7.46
C GLY A 74 6.20 -16.37 -8.23
N SER A 75 5.81 -17.65 -8.18
CA SER A 75 6.44 -18.68 -9.02
C SER A 75 6.11 -18.48 -10.52
N ALA A 76 7.01 -18.92 -11.42
CA ALA A 76 6.83 -18.81 -12.88
C ALA A 76 5.52 -19.45 -13.38
N GLU A 77 5.03 -20.51 -12.75
CA GLU A 77 3.76 -21.18 -13.06
C GLU A 77 2.54 -20.42 -12.52
N TRP A 78 2.71 -19.67 -11.44
CA TRP A 78 1.74 -18.68 -10.94
C TRP A 78 1.70 -17.45 -11.88
N ASN A 79 2.84 -17.10 -12.49
CA ASN A 79 3.09 -15.79 -13.07
C ASN A 79 2.43 -15.53 -14.42
N VAL A 80 2.30 -16.48 -15.35
CA VAL A 80 1.87 -16.12 -16.73
C VAL A 80 0.38 -15.83 -16.85
N ARG A 81 -0.49 -16.52 -16.11
CA ARG A 81 -1.94 -16.23 -16.10
C ARG A 81 -2.36 -15.38 -14.92
N ALA A 82 -1.77 -15.62 -13.75
CA ALA A 82 -2.01 -14.84 -12.56
C ALA A 82 -1.43 -13.43 -12.65
N ASP A 83 -0.37 -13.21 -13.44
CA ASP A 83 0.22 -11.89 -13.61
C ASP A 83 -0.75 -10.91 -14.27
N VAL A 84 -1.39 -11.28 -15.40
CA VAL A 84 -2.36 -10.41 -16.07
C VAL A 84 -3.57 -10.14 -15.18
N VAL A 85 -4.07 -11.14 -14.46
CA VAL A 85 -5.20 -10.98 -13.53
C VAL A 85 -4.79 -10.12 -12.33
N GLY A 86 -3.62 -10.36 -11.77
CA GLY A 86 -3.08 -9.56 -10.68
C GLY A 86 -2.84 -8.10 -11.09
N ARG A 87 -2.26 -7.88 -12.27
CA ARG A 87 -2.07 -6.54 -12.86
C ARG A 87 -3.42 -5.84 -13.09
N ALA A 88 -4.39 -6.55 -13.68
CA ALA A 88 -5.73 -6.03 -13.88
C ALA A 88 -6.40 -5.64 -12.57
N MET A 89 -6.32 -6.48 -11.53
CA MET A 89 -6.90 -6.18 -10.21
C MET A 89 -6.25 -4.96 -9.54
N ARG A 90 -4.93 -4.81 -9.66
CA ARG A 90 -4.25 -3.62 -9.15
C ARG A 90 -4.68 -2.34 -9.88
N LEU A 91 -4.84 -2.39 -11.21
CA LEU A 91 -5.35 -1.26 -12.00
C LEU A 91 -6.82 -0.94 -11.71
N ILE A 92 -7.66 -1.97 -11.53
CA ILE A 92 -9.07 -1.79 -11.14
C ILE A 92 -9.14 -1.17 -9.74
N GLY A 93 -8.34 -1.66 -8.79
CA GLY A 93 -8.22 -1.09 -7.46
C GLY A 93 -7.74 0.36 -7.46
N ASP A 94 -6.88 0.72 -8.42
CA ASP A 94 -6.40 2.09 -8.62
C ASP A 94 -7.39 2.98 -9.42
N GLY A 95 -8.59 2.46 -9.74
CA GLY A 95 -9.69 3.20 -10.38
C GLY A 95 -9.53 3.40 -11.89
N VAL A 96 -8.67 2.66 -12.57
CA VAL A 96 -8.44 2.81 -14.03
C VAL A 96 -9.72 2.56 -14.82
N VAL A 97 -10.53 1.55 -14.45
CA VAL A 97 -11.79 1.27 -15.14
C VAL A 97 -12.79 2.41 -14.98
N ASP A 98 -12.77 3.13 -13.88
CA ASP A 98 -13.65 4.27 -13.63
C ASP A 98 -13.23 5.51 -14.43
N ARG A 99 -11.94 5.71 -14.65
CA ARG A 99 -11.38 6.84 -15.40
C ARG A 99 -11.32 6.61 -16.91
N GLU A 100 -10.90 5.42 -17.33
CA GLU A 100 -10.51 5.13 -18.71
C GLU A 100 -11.37 4.00 -19.35
N GLY A 101 -12.28 3.40 -18.56
CA GLY A 101 -13.07 2.28 -19.01
C GLY A 101 -12.28 0.98 -19.19
N VAL A 102 -12.95 -0.05 -19.74
CA VAL A 102 -12.30 -1.32 -20.06
C VAL A 102 -11.26 -1.19 -21.19
N PRO A 103 -11.44 -0.33 -22.20
CA PRO A 103 -10.38 -0.07 -23.17
C PRO A 103 -9.09 0.45 -22.58
N GLY A 104 -9.16 1.39 -21.63
CA GLY A 104 -7.97 1.91 -20.93
C GLY A 104 -7.27 0.83 -20.11
N LEU A 105 -8.03 0.02 -19.35
CA LEU A 105 -7.50 -1.15 -18.65
C LEU A 105 -6.76 -2.10 -19.62
N ALA A 106 -7.38 -2.42 -20.73
CA ALA A 106 -6.83 -3.34 -21.73
C ALA A 106 -5.54 -2.78 -22.37
N GLY A 107 -5.54 -1.50 -22.74
CA GLY A 107 -4.37 -0.80 -23.28
C GLY A 107 -3.19 -0.77 -22.33
N ARG A 108 -3.44 -0.54 -21.03
CA ARG A 108 -2.39 -0.57 -19.99
C ARG A 108 -1.80 -1.96 -19.77
N LEU A 109 -2.60 -3.01 -19.95
CA LEU A 109 -2.17 -4.40 -19.82
C LEU A 109 -1.47 -4.92 -21.09
N GLY A 110 -1.62 -4.28 -22.24
CA GLY A 110 -1.11 -4.76 -23.52
C GLY A 110 -1.97 -5.88 -24.13
N TYR A 111 -3.26 -5.95 -23.79
CA TYR A 111 -4.20 -6.99 -24.27
C TYR A 111 -5.44 -6.37 -24.89
N SER A 112 -6.21 -7.16 -25.66
CA SER A 112 -7.53 -6.73 -26.09
C SER A 112 -8.54 -6.77 -24.94
N ALA A 113 -9.57 -5.90 -24.98
CA ALA A 113 -10.63 -5.88 -23.97
C ALA A 113 -11.32 -7.25 -23.81
N ARG A 114 -11.49 -7.99 -24.92
CA ARG A 114 -12.07 -9.34 -24.92
C ARG A 114 -11.18 -10.36 -24.19
N GLN A 115 -9.86 -10.27 -24.35
CA GLN A 115 -8.92 -11.15 -23.65
C GLN A 115 -8.94 -10.87 -22.15
N VAL A 116 -8.88 -9.58 -21.73
CA VAL A 116 -8.96 -9.18 -20.33
C VAL A 116 -10.29 -9.67 -19.71
N GLN A 117 -11.41 -9.43 -20.37
CA GLN A 117 -12.72 -9.91 -19.92
C GLN A 117 -12.74 -11.43 -19.73
N ARG A 118 -12.22 -12.19 -20.70
CA ARG A 118 -12.18 -13.65 -20.65
C ARG A 118 -11.31 -14.16 -19.51
N GLN A 119 -10.12 -13.57 -19.32
CA GLN A 119 -9.19 -13.99 -18.26
C GLN A 119 -9.75 -13.69 -16.88
N LEU A 120 -10.29 -12.50 -16.65
CA LEU A 120 -10.91 -12.13 -15.37
C LEU A 120 -12.14 -13.01 -15.07
N ASN A 121 -12.98 -13.28 -16.05
CA ASN A 121 -14.12 -14.19 -15.88
C ASN A 121 -13.67 -15.62 -15.55
N ALA A 122 -12.63 -16.12 -16.19
CA ALA A 122 -12.12 -17.47 -15.97
C ALA A 122 -11.51 -17.66 -14.59
N GLU A 123 -10.77 -16.66 -14.10
CA GLU A 123 -10.04 -16.74 -12.83
C GLU A 123 -10.86 -16.23 -11.64
N LEU A 124 -11.65 -15.16 -11.81
CA LEU A 124 -12.35 -14.48 -10.72
C LEU A 124 -13.89 -14.64 -10.80
N GLY A 125 -14.39 -15.23 -11.88
CA GLY A 125 -15.84 -15.35 -12.10
C GLY A 125 -16.56 -14.03 -12.42
N ALA A 126 -15.82 -12.93 -12.63
CA ALA A 126 -16.38 -11.61 -12.86
C ALA A 126 -15.51 -10.79 -13.84
N GLY A 127 -16.16 -10.00 -14.70
CA GLY A 127 -15.46 -9.12 -15.62
C GLY A 127 -15.07 -7.77 -15.00
N PRO A 128 -14.27 -6.95 -15.74
CA PRO A 128 -13.70 -5.70 -15.23
C PRO A 128 -14.73 -4.73 -14.66
N VAL A 129 -15.86 -4.57 -15.33
CA VAL A 129 -16.93 -3.65 -14.91
C VAL A 129 -17.59 -4.11 -13.60
N ALA A 130 -17.78 -5.42 -13.41
CA ALA A 130 -18.34 -5.97 -12.17
C ALA A 130 -17.37 -5.80 -11.00
N LEU A 131 -16.09 -6.03 -11.24
CA LEU A 131 -15.03 -5.83 -10.24
C LEU A 131 -14.90 -4.35 -9.85
N ALA A 132 -14.89 -3.43 -10.82
CA ALA A 132 -14.87 -2.00 -10.54
C ALA A 132 -16.13 -1.54 -9.78
N ARG A 133 -17.31 -2.10 -10.09
CA ARG A 133 -18.55 -1.83 -9.35
C ARG A 133 -18.46 -2.28 -7.89
N ALA A 134 -17.87 -3.45 -7.63
CA ALA A 134 -17.64 -3.94 -6.27
C ALA A 134 -16.68 -3.02 -5.50
N GLN A 135 -15.63 -2.53 -6.17
CA GLN A 135 -14.71 -1.57 -5.59
C GLN A 135 -15.39 -0.24 -5.24
N ARG A 136 -16.20 0.32 -6.15
CA ARG A 136 -17.00 1.53 -5.87
C ARG A 136 -17.92 1.36 -4.68
N ALA A 137 -18.59 0.21 -4.59
CA ALA A 137 -19.48 -0.09 -3.46
C ALA A 137 -18.70 -0.17 -2.14
N HIS A 138 -17.50 -0.73 -2.16
CA HIS A 138 -16.61 -0.77 -0.99
C HIS A 138 -16.20 0.64 -0.55
N THR A 139 -15.74 1.49 -1.48
CA THR A 139 -15.41 2.90 -1.22
C THR A 139 -16.60 3.66 -0.63
N ALA A 140 -17.79 3.48 -1.23
CA ALA A 140 -19.02 4.09 -0.74
C ALA A 140 -19.35 3.64 0.70
N ARG A 141 -19.22 2.36 1.01
CA ARG A 141 -19.42 1.85 2.38
C ARG A 141 -18.46 2.49 3.37
N VAL A 142 -17.19 2.60 3.02
CA VAL A 142 -16.19 3.26 3.87
C VAL A 142 -16.63 4.70 4.16
N LEU A 143 -16.96 5.49 3.12
CA LEU A 143 -17.41 6.88 3.28
C LEU A 143 -18.68 6.99 4.11
N LEU A 144 -19.68 6.11 3.89
CA LEU A 144 -20.93 6.09 4.68
C LEU A 144 -20.66 5.84 6.17
N GLN A 145 -19.70 4.99 6.49
CA GLN A 145 -19.39 4.57 7.85
C GLN A 145 -18.45 5.52 8.59
N THR A 146 -17.61 6.27 7.87
CA THR A 146 -16.55 7.08 8.49
C THR A 146 -16.74 8.58 8.37
N THR A 147 -17.69 9.05 7.52
CA THR A 147 -17.91 10.49 7.30
C THR A 147 -19.36 10.90 7.53
N VAL A 148 -19.58 12.21 7.69
CA VAL A 148 -20.92 12.84 7.73
C VAL A 148 -21.36 13.43 6.39
N LEU A 149 -20.61 13.16 5.32
CA LEU A 149 -20.92 13.68 3.98
C LEU A 149 -22.33 13.29 3.55
N PRO A 150 -23.05 14.15 2.80
CA PRO A 150 -24.34 13.82 2.20
C PRO A 150 -24.25 12.54 1.36
N VAL A 151 -25.30 11.70 1.41
CA VAL A 151 -25.34 10.43 0.66
C VAL A 151 -25.18 10.65 -0.84
N THR A 152 -25.67 11.77 -1.36
CA THR A 152 -25.49 12.18 -2.76
C THR A 152 -24.05 12.47 -3.11
N GLU A 153 -23.31 13.17 -2.26
CA GLU A 153 -21.89 13.44 -2.45
C GLU A 153 -21.07 12.13 -2.40
N ILE A 154 -21.39 11.24 -1.46
CA ILE A 154 -20.75 9.92 -1.37
C ILE A 154 -20.97 9.10 -2.64
N ALA A 155 -22.14 9.17 -3.25
CA ALA A 155 -22.41 8.46 -4.50
C ALA A 155 -21.44 8.88 -5.61
N PHE A 156 -21.25 10.18 -5.81
CA PHE A 156 -20.33 10.71 -6.82
C PHE A 156 -18.86 10.52 -6.44
N ALA A 157 -18.52 10.77 -5.18
CA ALA A 157 -17.15 10.54 -4.66
C ALA A 157 -16.69 9.07 -4.80
N ALA A 158 -17.62 8.12 -4.67
CA ALA A 158 -17.35 6.70 -4.88
C ALA A 158 -17.35 6.29 -6.37
N GLY A 159 -17.50 7.23 -7.31
CA GLY A 159 -17.42 6.98 -8.75
C GLY A 159 -18.70 6.45 -9.40
N PHE A 160 -19.87 6.64 -8.77
CA PHE A 160 -21.15 6.33 -9.40
C PHE A 160 -21.64 7.48 -10.30
N ALA A 161 -22.16 7.13 -11.48
CA ALA A 161 -22.69 8.12 -12.41
C ALA A 161 -24.04 8.73 -11.97
N SER A 162 -24.77 8.08 -11.05
CA SER A 162 -26.02 8.59 -10.51
C SER A 162 -26.34 8.03 -9.11
N VAL A 163 -27.09 8.79 -8.33
CA VAL A 163 -27.58 8.36 -7.02
C VAL A 163 -28.48 7.12 -7.11
N ARG A 164 -29.23 6.96 -8.21
CA ARG A 164 -30.07 5.78 -8.45
C ARG A 164 -29.19 4.53 -8.58
N GLN A 165 -28.17 4.57 -9.46
CA GLN A 165 -27.22 3.47 -9.64
C GLN A 165 -26.51 3.11 -8.33
N PHE A 166 -26.10 4.11 -7.57
CA PHE A 166 -25.51 3.94 -6.25
C PHE A 166 -26.46 3.20 -5.30
N ASN A 167 -27.69 3.67 -5.12
CA ASN A 167 -28.67 3.06 -4.22
C ASN A 167 -28.96 1.60 -4.60
N ASP A 168 -29.15 1.32 -5.89
CA ASP A 168 -29.40 -0.03 -6.40
C ASP A 168 -28.20 -0.96 -6.19
N THR A 169 -26.99 -0.44 -6.37
CA THR A 169 -25.76 -1.21 -6.17
C THR A 169 -25.54 -1.52 -4.68
N ILE A 170 -25.69 -0.53 -3.80
CA ILE A 170 -25.52 -0.73 -2.35
C ILE A 170 -26.55 -1.73 -1.82
N ARG A 171 -27.84 -1.61 -2.21
CA ARG A 171 -28.86 -2.58 -1.82
C ARG A 171 -28.55 -4.00 -2.31
N ARG A 172 -28.07 -4.13 -3.54
CA ARG A 172 -27.74 -5.44 -4.13
C ARG A 172 -26.57 -6.11 -3.43
N ILE A 173 -25.52 -5.37 -3.08
CA ILE A 173 -24.29 -5.92 -2.51
C ILE A 173 -24.41 -6.14 -1.00
N TYR A 174 -25.02 -5.19 -0.28
CA TYR A 174 -25.07 -5.22 1.20
C TYR A 174 -26.42 -5.57 1.77
N ALA A 175 -27.46 -5.77 0.95
CA ALA A 175 -28.85 -6.00 1.38
C ALA A 175 -29.35 -4.91 2.35
N ARG A 176 -28.82 -3.69 2.25
CA ARG A 176 -29.10 -2.52 3.09
C ARG A 176 -29.21 -1.25 2.26
N THR A 177 -29.93 -0.27 2.77
CA THR A 177 -29.90 1.08 2.18
C THR A 177 -28.63 1.83 2.63
N PRO A 178 -28.17 2.85 1.88
CA PRO A 178 -27.06 3.69 2.33
C PRO A 178 -27.29 4.31 3.71
N SER A 179 -28.49 4.76 4.00
CA SER A 179 -28.85 5.34 5.31
C SER A 179 -28.77 4.30 6.44
N ALA A 180 -29.20 3.05 6.18
CA ALA A 180 -29.09 1.97 7.15
C ALA A 180 -27.62 1.61 7.43
N LEU A 181 -26.76 1.51 6.39
CA LEU A 181 -25.32 1.29 6.57
C LEU A 181 -24.65 2.40 7.39
N ARG A 182 -25.10 3.64 7.20
CA ARG A 182 -24.62 4.77 8.01
C ARG A 182 -25.05 4.67 9.46
N ALA A 183 -26.32 4.30 9.71
CA ALA A 183 -26.86 4.17 11.06
C ALA A 183 -26.17 3.04 11.85
N GLU A 184 -25.90 1.90 11.21
CA GLU A 184 -25.20 0.76 11.82
C GLU A 184 -23.78 1.15 12.30
N ALA A 185 -23.08 2.02 11.59
CA ALA A 185 -21.76 2.50 11.99
C ALA A 185 -21.80 3.41 13.25
N GLY A 186 -22.91 4.10 13.48
CA GLY A 186 -23.09 4.98 14.65
C GLY A 186 -23.22 4.23 15.98
N THR A 187 -23.49 2.93 15.97
CA THR A 187 -23.66 2.10 17.18
C THR A 187 -22.37 1.37 17.61
N GLY A 188 -21.32 1.38 16.77
CA GLY A 188 -20.08 0.60 17.02
C GLY A 188 -18.78 1.41 17.11
N LEU A 189 -18.79 2.70 16.79
CA LEU A 189 -17.61 3.54 16.76
C LEU A 189 -17.76 4.71 17.75
N GLY A 190 -17.35 4.49 18.98
CA GLY A 190 -17.14 5.53 20.00
C GLY A 190 -15.90 6.38 19.69
N GLY A 191 -15.83 6.97 18.51
CA GLY A 191 -14.75 7.87 18.10
C GLY A 191 -15.30 8.86 17.09
N GLY A 192 -15.18 10.15 17.38
CA GLY A 192 -15.78 11.28 16.70
C GLY A 192 -15.85 11.15 15.18
N ARG A 193 -17.05 11.20 14.64
CA ARG A 193 -17.28 11.43 13.21
C ARG A 193 -16.58 12.71 12.81
N ALA A 194 -15.65 12.60 11.86
CA ALA A 194 -14.99 13.78 11.32
C ALA A 194 -16.02 14.75 10.75
N THR A 195 -16.12 15.90 11.36
CA THR A 195 -16.98 17.00 10.89
C THR A 195 -16.21 17.82 9.88
N GLY A 196 -16.46 17.56 8.59
CA GLY A 196 -15.90 18.32 7.47
C GLY A 196 -14.59 17.76 6.90
N LEU A 197 -14.26 18.18 5.69
CA LEU A 197 -13.03 17.82 4.94
C LEU A 197 -11.73 18.18 5.70
N ARG A 198 -11.76 19.13 6.62
CA ARG A 198 -10.61 19.57 7.41
C ARG A 198 -10.12 18.53 8.42
N ALA A 199 -10.98 17.62 8.89
CA ALA A 199 -10.59 16.59 9.86
C ALA A 199 -9.99 15.33 9.21
N GLY A 200 -10.05 15.21 7.88
CA GLY A 200 -9.63 14.03 7.13
C GLY A 200 -10.63 12.88 7.23
N ILE A 201 -10.50 11.92 6.33
CA ILE A 201 -11.28 10.68 6.31
C ILE A 201 -10.55 9.65 7.15
N PRO A 202 -11.06 9.24 8.33
CA PRO A 202 -10.43 8.22 9.14
C PRO A 202 -10.66 6.84 8.51
N LEU A 203 -9.61 6.03 8.44
CA LEU A 203 -9.61 4.70 7.85
C LEU A 203 -8.82 3.71 8.69
N ARG A 204 -9.23 2.45 8.65
CA ARG A 204 -8.48 1.32 9.15
C ARG A 204 -7.97 0.52 7.97
N LEU A 205 -6.67 0.52 7.78
CA LEU A 205 -6.00 -0.21 6.72
C LEU A 205 -5.59 -1.59 7.25
N ALA A 206 -6.46 -2.56 7.07
CA ALA A 206 -6.22 -3.92 7.56
C ALA A 206 -5.01 -4.56 6.86
N HIS A 207 -4.25 -5.33 7.61
CA HIS A 207 -3.15 -6.18 7.14
C HIS A 207 -3.34 -7.62 7.63
N ARG A 208 -2.58 -8.56 7.04
CA ARG A 208 -2.58 -9.96 7.45
C ARG A 208 -1.46 -10.23 8.45
N GLY A 209 -1.71 -11.14 9.38
CA GLY A 209 -0.74 -11.70 10.30
C GLY A 209 0.06 -10.68 11.12
N PRO A 210 1.23 -11.08 11.60
CA PRO A 210 2.12 -10.18 12.29
C PRO A 210 2.58 -9.05 11.37
N TYR A 211 2.88 -7.89 11.95
CA TYR A 211 3.33 -6.69 11.23
C TYR A 211 4.40 -5.98 12.04
N ALA A 212 5.63 -5.99 11.55
CA ALA A 212 6.77 -5.32 12.19
C ALA A 212 6.72 -3.80 11.94
N ALA A 213 5.73 -3.12 12.52
CA ALA A 213 5.46 -1.70 12.29
C ALA A 213 6.69 -0.82 12.51
N GLY A 214 7.42 -1.02 13.62
CA GLY A 214 8.61 -0.24 13.94
C GLY A 214 9.62 -0.22 12.80
N ALA A 215 9.96 -1.37 12.25
CA ALA A 215 10.94 -1.47 11.17
C ALA A 215 10.46 -0.80 9.87
N VAL A 216 9.16 -0.88 9.57
CA VAL A 216 8.56 -0.21 8.40
C VAL A 216 8.62 1.31 8.56
N PHE A 217 8.27 1.83 9.74
CA PHE A 217 8.29 3.27 10.02
C PHE A 217 9.73 3.81 10.08
N ASP A 218 10.70 3.03 10.57
CA ASP A 218 12.12 3.38 10.51
C ASP A 218 12.57 3.58 9.06
N LEU A 219 12.27 2.61 8.19
CA LEU A 219 12.65 2.65 6.79
C LEU A 219 12.01 3.84 6.04
N LEU A 220 10.72 4.10 6.29
CA LEU A 220 10.01 5.23 5.68
C LEU A 220 10.55 6.57 6.19
N GLY A 221 10.88 6.68 7.48
CA GLY A 221 11.45 7.88 8.08
C GLY A 221 12.86 8.19 7.58
N GLU A 222 13.72 7.16 7.45
CA GLU A 222 15.07 7.33 6.90
C GLU A 222 15.06 7.78 5.44
N GLY A 223 14.08 7.27 4.67
CA GLY A 223 13.88 7.65 3.28
C GLY A 223 13.11 8.95 3.07
N ALA A 224 12.57 9.56 4.11
CA ALA A 224 11.66 10.70 3.98
C ALA A 224 12.29 11.89 3.25
N VAL A 225 11.59 12.39 2.24
CA VAL A 225 11.97 13.57 1.44
C VAL A 225 11.30 14.81 2.05
N ALA A 226 12.10 15.78 2.45
CA ALA A 226 11.61 17.02 3.06
C ALA A 226 10.52 17.70 2.20
N ARG A 227 9.55 18.34 2.83
CA ARG A 227 8.38 19.01 2.23
C ARG A 227 7.31 18.08 1.63
N VAL A 228 7.65 16.81 1.36
CA VAL A 228 6.73 15.78 0.84
C VAL A 228 6.41 14.74 1.88
N GLU A 229 7.38 14.40 2.73
CA GLU A 229 7.25 13.34 3.75
C GLU A 229 7.78 13.80 5.10
N GLU A 230 7.19 13.33 6.17
CA GLU A 230 7.69 13.50 7.52
C GLU A 230 7.31 12.33 8.42
N LEU A 231 8.15 12.05 9.39
CA LEU A 231 7.89 11.11 10.49
C LEU A 231 8.00 11.85 11.79
N THR A 232 6.94 11.86 12.60
CA THR A 232 6.87 12.58 13.88
C THR A 232 6.48 11.62 15.00
N GLY A 233 6.83 11.96 16.25
CA GLY A 233 6.55 11.16 17.43
C GLY A 233 7.70 10.25 17.83
N GLU A 234 7.53 9.57 18.97
CA GLU A 234 8.53 8.64 19.53
C GLU A 234 8.31 7.21 18.98
N PRO A 235 9.38 6.38 18.91
CA PRO A 235 9.27 4.99 18.49
C PRO A 235 8.13 4.25 19.20
N GLY A 236 7.31 3.53 18.44
CA GLY A 236 6.10 2.85 18.92
C GLY A 236 4.84 3.72 18.92
N ARG A 237 4.96 5.04 18.72
CA ARG A 237 3.82 5.98 18.63
C ARG A 237 4.05 7.07 17.58
N ARG A 238 4.77 6.71 16.51
CA ARG A 238 5.05 7.64 15.42
C ARG A 238 3.85 7.79 14.50
N THR A 239 3.81 8.93 13.83
CA THR A 239 2.90 9.18 12.69
C THR A 239 3.74 9.50 11.48
N TYR A 240 3.60 8.72 10.43
CA TYR A 240 4.15 9.01 9.12
C TYR A 240 3.13 9.81 8.32
N ARG A 241 3.56 10.92 7.76
CA ARG A 241 2.73 11.79 6.91
C ARG A 241 3.40 12.03 5.57
N ARG A 242 2.57 12.12 4.52
CA ARG A 242 3.06 12.50 3.19
C ARG A 242 2.00 13.17 2.34
N THR A 243 2.47 13.90 1.36
CA THR A 243 1.64 14.42 0.26
C THR A 243 1.48 13.37 -0.84
N LEU A 244 0.39 13.44 -1.58
CA LEU A 244 0.12 12.59 -2.74
C LEU A 244 -0.28 13.47 -3.93
N ARG A 245 0.31 13.21 -5.08
CA ARG A 245 -0.19 13.64 -6.38
C ARG A 245 -1.18 12.57 -6.85
N LEU A 246 -2.40 12.93 -7.15
CA LEU A 246 -3.49 12.02 -7.46
C LEU A 246 -4.14 12.38 -8.80
N PRO A 247 -4.92 11.48 -9.43
CA PRO A 247 -5.51 11.71 -10.74
C PRO A 247 -6.41 12.94 -10.87
N TYR A 248 -7.11 13.31 -9.81
CA TYR A 248 -8.03 14.45 -9.81
C TYR A 248 -7.54 15.64 -8.96
N GLY A 249 -6.47 15.45 -8.21
CA GLY A 249 -5.96 16.50 -7.36
C GLY A 249 -4.78 16.10 -6.50
N THR A 250 -4.75 16.61 -5.29
CA THR A 250 -3.72 16.31 -4.31
C THR A 250 -4.32 15.77 -3.02
N GLY A 251 -3.50 15.12 -2.22
CA GLY A 251 -3.91 14.65 -0.91
C GLY A 251 -2.78 14.72 0.11
N ILE A 252 -3.15 14.70 1.38
CA ILE A 252 -2.24 14.51 2.51
C ILE A 252 -2.75 13.30 3.28
N VAL A 253 -1.84 12.38 3.56
CA VAL A 253 -2.15 11.18 4.34
C VAL A 253 -1.32 11.15 5.60
N ALA A 254 -1.91 10.66 6.68
CA ALA A 254 -1.25 10.40 7.95
C ALA A 254 -1.55 8.96 8.36
N VAL A 255 -0.53 8.20 8.76
CA VAL A 255 -0.65 6.81 9.20
C VAL A 255 0.05 6.66 10.53
N ASP A 256 -0.64 6.08 11.52
CA ASP A 256 -0.12 5.90 12.86
C ASP A 256 0.56 4.52 13.01
N GLU A 257 1.71 4.50 13.69
CA GLU A 257 2.47 3.27 13.97
C GLU A 257 1.75 2.37 14.98
N ALA A 258 1.21 2.96 16.02
CA ALA A 258 0.47 2.25 17.04
C ALA A 258 -0.96 1.93 16.55
N SER A 259 -1.37 0.69 16.70
CA SER A 259 -2.75 0.28 16.43
C SER A 259 -3.21 -0.77 17.44
N PRO A 260 -4.49 -0.73 17.88
CA PRO A 260 -5.03 -1.73 18.81
C PRO A 260 -5.38 -3.06 18.14
N GLY A 261 -5.24 -3.19 16.83
CA GLY A 261 -5.67 -4.37 16.09
C GLY A 261 -4.87 -4.65 14.81
N PRO A 262 -5.27 -5.61 13.99
CA PRO A 262 -4.58 -6.00 12.76
C PRO A 262 -4.83 -4.99 11.62
N TRP A 263 -4.63 -3.73 11.88
CA TRP A 263 -4.75 -2.63 10.92
C TRP A 263 -3.84 -1.47 11.31
N LEU A 264 -3.50 -0.62 10.36
CA LEU A 264 -2.94 0.70 10.62
C LEU A 264 -4.08 1.74 10.63
N GLU A 265 -4.05 2.66 11.57
CA GLU A 265 -4.97 3.79 11.56
C GLU A 265 -4.43 4.87 10.62
N ALA A 266 -5.30 5.35 9.72
CA ALA A 266 -4.94 6.35 8.73
C ALA A 266 -5.96 7.49 8.70
N ARG A 267 -5.51 8.67 8.33
CA ARG A 267 -6.34 9.85 8.04
C ARG A 267 -5.96 10.37 6.66
N ILE A 268 -6.94 10.55 5.79
CA ILE A 268 -6.72 10.98 4.42
C ILE A 268 -7.46 12.28 4.16
N HIS A 269 -6.72 13.31 3.77
CA HIS A 269 -7.25 14.59 3.27
C HIS A 269 -7.11 14.62 1.76
N LEU A 270 -8.17 14.90 1.03
CA LEU A 270 -8.19 14.94 -0.42
C LEU A 270 -8.80 16.25 -0.91
N THR A 271 -8.25 16.81 -1.96
CA THR A 271 -8.88 17.93 -2.68
C THR A 271 -10.08 17.46 -3.52
N ASP A 272 -10.04 16.19 -3.96
CA ASP A 272 -11.15 15.54 -4.67
C ASP A 272 -11.40 14.13 -4.10
N LEU A 273 -12.61 13.87 -3.64
CA LEU A 273 -12.97 12.58 -3.02
C LEU A 273 -12.96 11.39 -3.98
N ARG A 274 -13.01 11.61 -5.30
CA ARG A 274 -12.86 10.56 -6.30
C ARG A 274 -11.51 9.86 -6.22
N ASP A 275 -10.51 10.52 -5.65
CA ASP A 275 -9.17 9.99 -5.44
C ASP A 275 -9.04 9.06 -4.23
N LEU A 276 -10.09 8.88 -3.41
CA LEU A 276 -10.01 8.07 -2.18
C LEU A 276 -9.54 6.64 -2.47
N THR A 277 -10.12 6.00 -3.46
CA THR A 277 -9.75 4.62 -3.82
C THR A 277 -8.28 4.51 -4.20
N THR A 278 -7.79 5.43 -5.05
CA THR A 278 -6.38 5.50 -5.47
C THR A 278 -5.46 5.76 -4.28
N ALA A 279 -5.81 6.72 -3.41
CA ALA A 279 -5.02 7.03 -2.21
C ALA A 279 -4.90 5.83 -1.27
N VAL A 280 -6.00 5.11 -1.02
CA VAL A 280 -6.00 3.89 -0.21
C VAL A 280 -5.10 2.82 -0.82
N GLN A 281 -5.19 2.56 -2.12
CA GLN A 281 -4.35 1.56 -2.79
C GLN A 281 -2.87 1.94 -2.76
N ARG A 282 -2.54 3.23 -2.91
CA ARG A 282 -1.17 3.72 -2.78
C ARG A 282 -0.61 3.52 -1.38
N LEU A 283 -1.42 3.78 -0.33
CA LEU A 283 -1.03 3.49 1.05
C LEU A 283 -0.84 1.98 1.28
N ARG A 284 -1.74 1.14 0.78
CA ARG A 284 -1.59 -0.31 0.91
C ARG A 284 -0.28 -0.81 0.29
N ARG A 285 0.11 -0.28 -0.88
CA ARG A 285 1.40 -0.58 -1.51
C ARG A 285 2.58 -0.04 -0.71
N LEU A 286 2.50 1.22 -0.28
CA LEU A 286 3.57 1.87 0.49
C LEU A 286 3.91 1.09 1.77
N PHE A 287 2.89 0.62 2.49
CA PHE A 287 3.04 -0.14 3.74
C PHE A 287 3.06 -1.66 3.54
N ASP A 288 3.00 -2.15 2.30
CA ASP A 288 2.98 -3.59 1.95
C ASP A 288 1.93 -4.38 2.74
N LEU A 289 0.69 -3.87 2.80
CA LEU A 289 -0.38 -4.42 3.64
C LEU A 289 -1.04 -5.67 3.05
N ASP A 290 -0.83 -5.94 1.77
CA ASP A 290 -1.43 -7.07 1.05
C ASP A 290 -0.55 -8.34 1.10
N ALA A 291 0.68 -8.24 1.59
CA ALA A 291 1.59 -9.37 1.73
C ALA A 291 1.05 -10.44 2.70
N ASP A 292 1.40 -11.70 2.44
CA ASP A 292 1.16 -12.81 3.35
C ASP A 292 2.44 -13.09 4.16
N PRO A 293 2.53 -12.59 5.40
CA PRO A 293 3.74 -12.74 6.21
C PRO A 293 4.02 -14.19 6.60
N TYR A 294 2.98 -15.03 6.73
CA TYR A 294 3.18 -16.42 7.10
C TYR A 294 3.92 -17.18 6.00
N ALA A 295 3.53 -16.98 4.74
CA ALA A 295 4.21 -17.61 3.61
C ALA A 295 5.64 -17.11 3.45
N VAL A 296 5.87 -15.81 3.66
CA VAL A 296 7.22 -15.20 3.60
C VAL A 296 8.08 -15.72 4.73
N ASP A 297 7.62 -15.61 5.98
CA ASP A 297 8.39 -15.98 7.17
C ASP A 297 8.72 -17.48 7.17
N GLU A 298 7.76 -18.36 6.81
CA GLU A 298 7.99 -19.81 6.71
C GLU A 298 9.08 -20.14 5.67
N ALA A 299 9.01 -19.52 4.49
CA ALA A 299 9.99 -19.75 3.43
C ALA A 299 11.39 -19.25 3.81
N LEU A 300 11.50 -18.07 4.39
CA LEU A 300 12.79 -17.48 4.75
C LEU A 300 13.41 -18.12 6.00
N ALA A 301 12.60 -18.58 6.94
CA ALA A 301 13.09 -19.30 8.12
C ALA A 301 13.74 -20.66 7.80
N ALA A 302 13.53 -21.20 6.61
CA ALA A 302 14.23 -22.40 6.15
C ALA A 302 15.74 -22.16 5.87
N ASP A 303 16.17 -20.90 5.68
CA ASP A 303 17.59 -20.55 5.53
C ASP A 303 18.21 -20.25 6.91
N PRO A 304 19.28 -20.97 7.33
CA PRO A 304 19.93 -20.75 8.63
C PRO A 304 20.43 -19.32 8.86
N ARG A 305 20.73 -18.55 7.81
CA ARG A 305 21.17 -17.15 7.89
C ARG A 305 20.01 -16.21 8.20
N LEU A 306 18.81 -16.53 7.71
CA LEU A 306 17.61 -15.71 7.85
C LEU A 306 16.74 -16.12 9.04
N ALA A 307 16.76 -17.40 9.45
CA ALA A 307 15.95 -17.91 10.55
C ALA A 307 15.99 -17.05 11.83
N PRO A 308 17.17 -16.66 12.35
CA PRO A 308 17.22 -15.80 13.55
C PRO A 308 16.68 -14.39 13.28
N LEU A 309 16.81 -13.86 12.07
CA LEU A 309 16.32 -12.54 11.71
C LEU A 309 14.79 -12.52 11.57
N VAL A 310 14.23 -13.58 10.99
CA VAL A 310 12.78 -13.79 10.89
C VAL A 310 12.17 -13.96 12.29
N ALA A 311 12.80 -14.79 13.13
CA ALA A 311 12.34 -14.99 14.52
C ALA A 311 12.36 -13.70 15.34
N ALA A 312 13.36 -12.83 15.13
CA ALA A 312 13.46 -11.54 15.80
C ALA A 312 12.38 -10.54 15.31
N ARG A 313 11.93 -10.65 14.05
CA ARG A 313 10.98 -9.69 13.45
C ARG A 313 9.98 -10.42 12.54
N PRO A 314 9.05 -11.18 13.14
CA PRO A 314 8.01 -11.84 12.35
C PRO A 314 7.13 -10.79 11.66
N GLY A 315 6.80 -11.03 10.40
CA GLY A 315 5.98 -10.15 9.60
C GLY A 315 6.68 -8.86 9.15
N LEU A 316 8.00 -8.87 8.99
CA LEU A 316 8.71 -7.77 8.36
C LEU A 316 8.22 -7.59 6.92
N ARG A 317 7.96 -6.33 6.54
CA ARG A 317 7.44 -5.97 5.22
C ARG A 317 8.54 -5.48 4.28
N SER A 318 8.24 -5.53 2.97
CA SER A 318 9.03 -4.87 1.93
C SER A 318 8.24 -3.68 1.38
N PRO A 319 8.31 -2.51 2.04
CA PRO A 319 7.55 -1.32 1.66
C PRO A 319 7.79 -0.93 0.20
N GLY A 320 6.68 -0.69 -0.50
CA GLY A 320 6.69 -0.21 -1.88
C GLY A 320 6.71 1.31 -1.97
N ALA A 321 6.12 1.86 -3.03
CA ALA A 321 5.99 3.28 -3.27
C ALA A 321 4.54 3.74 -3.31
N ALA A 322 4.27 4.94 -2.80
CA ALA A 322 2.99 5.61 -2.99
C ALA A 322 2.85 6.18 -4.41
N ASP A 323 3.93 6.68 -4.97
CA ASP A 323 4.03 7.13 -6.36
C ASP A 323 5.24 6.45 -7.02
N PRO A 324 5.00 5.53 -7.96
CA PRO A 324 6.09 4.78 -8.61
C PRO A 324 7.06 5.63 -9.41
N GLU A 325 6.57 6.72 -10.04
CA GLU A 325 7.40 7.65 -10.83
C GLU A 325 8.33 8.45 -9.92
N GLU A 326 7.80 8.94 -8.79
CA GLU A 326 8.59 9.56 -7.73
C GLU A 326 9.70 8.60 -7.24
N GLU A 327 9.36 7.35 -6.97
CA GLU A 327 10.33 6.36 -6.47
C GLU A 327 11.44 6.08 -7.49
N ALA A 328 11.12 6.04 -8.79
CA ALA A 328 12.14 5.88 -9.83
C ALA A 328 13.13 7.06 -9.85
N VAL A 329 12.64 8.30 -9.72
CA VAL A 329 13.50 9.47 -9.60
C VAL A 329 14.36 9.38 -8.34
N ARG A 330 13.77 9.06 -7.20
CA ARG A 330 14.48 8.93 -5.90
C ARG A 330 15.55 7.85 -5.94
N ALA A 331 15.28 6.71 -6.58
CA ALA A 331 16.26 5.63 -6.74
C ALA A 331 17.49 6.07 -7.56
N LEU A 332 17.29 6.97 -8.53
CA LEU A 332 18.38 7.51 -9.37
C LEU A 332 19.19 8.58 -8.64
N VAL A 333 18.52 9.55 -7.98
CA VAL A 333 19.20 10.75 -7.48
C VAL A 333 19.52 10.71 -5.99
N GLY A 334 18.90 9.82 -5.23
CA GLY A 334 19.00 9.77 -3.76
C GLY A 334 18.12 10.82 -3.06
N ARG A 335 18.02 10.69 -1.73
CA ARG A 335 17.09 11.45 -0.88
C ARG A 335 17.36 12.96 -0.89
N GLU A 336 18.61 13.35 -0.70
CA GLU A 336 19.00 14.77 -0.57
C GLU A 336 18.73 15.55 -1.85
N ARG A 337 19.15 14.98 -2.97
CA ARG A 337 18.89 15.59 -4.28
C ARG A 337 17.39 15.57 -4.66
N ALA A 338 16.66 14.56 -4.23
CA ALA A 338 15.20 14.55 -4.36
C ALA A 338 14.54 15.71 -3.60
N ALA A 339 15.03 16.05 -2.39
CA ALA A 339 14.54 17.21 -1.65
C ALA A 339 14.82 18.54 -2.36
N GLU A 340 16.00 18.69 -2.97
CA GLU A 340 16.34 19.87 -3.81
C GLU A 340 15.43 19.98 -5.04
N LEU A 341 15.10 18.84 -5.67
CA LEU A 341 14.16 18.81 -6.80
C LEU A 341 12.75 19.22 -6.37
N VAL A 342 12.30 18.78 -5.20
CA VAL A 342 11.01 19.18 -4.64
C VAL A 342 10.98 20.68 -4.36
N GLU A 343 12.02 21.23 -3.76
CA GLU A 343 12.10 22.66 -3.46
C GLU A 343 12.04 23.51 -4.72
N ARG A 344 12.72 23.07 -5.79
CA ARG A 344 12.87 23.85 -7.02
C ARG A 344 11.72 23.65 -8.02
N TYR A 345 11.18 22.45 -8.11
CA TYR A 345 10.24 22.03 -9.16
C TYR A 345 8.94 21.44 -8.65
N GLY A 346 8.83 21.19 -7.33
CA GLY A 346 7.62 20.65 -6.71
C GLY A 346 6.46 21.64 -6.80
N LYS A 347 5.27 21.13 -6.99
CA LYS A 347 4.06 21.96 -6.94
C LYS A 347 3.71 22.25 -5.49
N VAL A 348 3.57 23.52 -5.14
CA VAL A 348 3.12 23.96 -3.80
C VAL A 348 1.69 23.51 -3.57
N LEU A 349 1.40 23.03 -2.38
CA LEU A 349 0.04 22.70 -1.95
C LEU A 349 -0.77 23.95 -1.69
N ASP A 350 -2.04 23.96 -2.09
CA ASP A 350 -2.97 25.06 -1.81
C ASP A 350 -3.19 25.23 -0.29
N VAL A 351 -3.15 24.12 0.44
CA VAL A 351 -3.29 24.09 1.91
C VAL A 351 -2.16 23.23 2.50
N PRO A 352 -1.02 23.86 2.86
CA PRO A 352 0.08 23.18 3.54
C PRO A 352 -0.34 22.62 4.92
N CYS A 353 0.32 21.53 5.37
CA CYS A 353 0.07 20.92 6.67
C CYS A 353 1.39 20.64 7.39
N GLY A 354 1.81 21.50 8.29
CA GLY A 354 3.09 21.43 8.97
C GLY A 354 4.26 21.54 7.99
N ALA A 355 5.19 20.59 8.03
CA ALA A 355 6.32 20.56 7.10
C ALA A 355 5.96 20.11 5.69
N LEU A 356 4.75 19.59 5.47
CA LEU A 356 4.27 19.15 4.16
C LEU A 356 3.75 20.35 3.35
N THR A 357 4.52 20.80 2.38
CA THR A 357 4.25 22.03 1.63
C THR A 357 4.18 21.83 0.12
N HIS A 358 4.70 20.70 -0.39
CA HIS A 358 4.80 20.41 -1.82
C HIS A 358 4.33 18.99 -2.13
N VAL A 359 3.91 18.74 -3.36
CA VAL A 359 3.93 17.42 -3.96
C VAL A 359 5.18 17.25 -4.81
N PHE A 360 5.61 15.99 -4.98
CA PHE A 360 6.80 15.68 -5.77
C PHE A 360 6.63 16.15 -7.22
N PRO A 361 7.70 16.65 -7.89
CA PRO A 361 7.63 17.13 -9.26
C PRO A 361 7.10 16.08 -10.24
N GLU A 362 6.33 16.52 -11.23
CA GLU A 362 5.89 15.67 -12.33
C GLU A 362 7.05 15.32 -13.27
N PRO A 363 7.07 14.09 -13.84
CA PRO A 363 8.11 13.70 -14.80
C PRO A 363 8.26 14.68 -15.96
N GLY A 364 7.16 15.20 -16.51
CA GLY A 364 7.20 16.18 -17.60
C GLY A 364 7.94 17.48 -17.25
N VAL A 365 7.81 17.94 -16.00
CA VAL A 365 8.55 19.11 -15.50
C VAL A 365 10.04 18.80 -15.40
N LEU A 366 10.40 17.64 -14.85
CA LEU A 366 11.80 17.24 -14.71
C LEU A 366 12.47 16.97 -16.06
N ALA A 367 11.75 16.44 -17.03
CA ALA A 367 12.23 16.22 -18.40
C ALA A 367 12.69 17.52 -19.07
N GLY A 368 11.96 18.61 -18.83
CA GLY A 368 12.28 19.92 -19.40
C GLY A 368 13.29 20.75 -18.61
N ALA A 369 13.34 20.61 -17.30
CA ALA A 369 13.99 21.57 -16.41
C ALA A 369 15.13 21.01 -15.55
N ALA A 370 15.24 19.69 -15.37
CA ALA A 370 16.25 19.10 -14.49
C ALA A 370 17.68 19.30 -15.06
N PRO A 371 18.68 19.63 -14.21
CA PRO A 371 20.05 19.88 -14.68
C PRO A 371 20.78 18.61 -15.10
N ASP A 372 20.44 17.47 -14.49
CA ASP A 372 21.09 16.19 -14.71
C ASP A 372 20.58 15.49 -15.99
N PRO A 373 21.43 15.16 -16.96
CA PRO A 373 21.03 14.48 -18.20
C PRO A 373 20.38 13.13 -18.00
N ALA A 374 20.88 12.31 -17.05
CA ALA A 374 20.32 10.99 -16.75
C ALA A 374 18.90 11.13 -16.18
N LEU A 375 18.70 12.09 -15.26
CA LEU A 375 17.39 12.42 -14.72
C LEU A 375 16.43 12.91 -15.81
N ARG A 376 16.88 13.79 -16.72
CA ARG A 376 16.03 14.24 -17.85
C ARG A 376 15.58 13.07 -18.72
N THR A 377 16.51 12.16 -19.03
CA THR A 377 16.20 10.98 -19.85
C THR A 377 15.20 10.04 -19.18
N LEU A 378 15.39 9.76 -17.88
CA LEU A 378 14.44 8.98 -17.10
C LEU A 378 13.06 9.67 -17.06
N ALA A 379 13.05 10.95 -16.77
CA ALA A 379 11.82 11.75 -16.66
C ALA A 379 11.08 11.86 -18.01
N ALA A 380 11.79 11.99 -19.13
CA ALA A 380 11.20 11.96 -20.47
C ALA A 380 10.57 10.59 -20.78
N ALA A 381 11.28 9.50 -20.52
CA ALA A 381 10.77 8.15 -20.73
C ALA A 381 9.49 7.87 -19.91
N LEU A 382 9.39 8.41 -18.69
CA LEU A 382 8.18 8.35 -17.86
C LEU A 382 7.06 9.23 -18.45
N ALA A 383 7.34 10.46 -18.81
CA ALA A 383 6.37 11.43 -19.34
C ALA A 383 5.78 10.98 -20.69
N ASP A 384 6.60 10.41 -21.56
CA ASP A 384 6.21 9.93 -22.90
C ASP A 384 5.58 8.54 -22.85
N GLY A 385 5.55 7.89 -21.67
CA GLY A 385 4.97 6.56 -21.49
C GLY A 385 5.80 5.42 -22.09
N GLN A 386 7.06 5.67 -22.49
CA GLN A 386 8.02 4.64 -22.87
C GLN A 386 8.36 3.73 -21.69
N LEU A 387 8.53 4.32 -20.51
CA LEU A 387 8.67 3.60 -19.25
C LEU A 387 7.37 3.73 -18.47
N ARG A 388 6.72 2.59 -18.22
CA ARG A 388 5.50 2.52 -17.42
C ARG A 388 5.78 1.87 -16.08
N LEU A 389 5.43 2.56 -15.01
CA LEU A 389 5.61 2.10 -13.63
C LEU A 389 4.29 2.05 -12.84
N ASP A 390 3.14 2.12 -13.53
CA ASP A 390 1.85 2.02 -12.86
C ASP A 390 1.62 0.65 -12.20
N ALA A 391 0.55 0.53 -11.43
CA ALA A 391 0.23 -0.69 -10.69
C ALA A 391 0.03 -1.93 -11.57
N GLY A 392 -0.18 -1.76 -12.86
CA GLY A 392 -0.33 -2.82 -13.87
C GLY A 392 0.90 -3.01 -14.76
N ALA A 393 2.00 -2.32 -14.53
CA ALA A 393 3.19 -2.42 -15.35
C ALA A 393 3.75 -3.84 -15.40
N ASP A 394 4.30 -4.21 -16.55
CA ASP A 394 5.07 -5.43 -16.72
C ASP A 394 6.47 -5.20 -16.13
N ARG A 395 6.80 -5.95 -15.08
CA ARG A 395 8.05 -5.79 -14.33
C ARG A 395 9.29 -6.06 -15.17
N ALA A 396 9.23 -7.09 -16.03
CA ALA A 396 10.36 -7.48 -16.87
C ALA A 396 10.56 -6.46 -18.01
N GLU A 397 9.46 -5.95 -18.59
CA GLU A 397 9.52 -4.88 -19.57
C GLU A 397 10.08 -3.59 -18.98
N ALA A 398 9.57 -3.18 -17.82
CA ALA A 398 10.06 -1.98 -17.14
C ALA A 398 11.58 -2.07 -16.82
N GLU A 399 12.06 -3.23 -16.35
CA GLU A 399 13.48 -3.46 -16.09
C GLU A 399 14.31 -3.38 -17.38
N ARG A 400 13.81 -3.95 -18.49
CA ARG A 400 14.50 -3.87 -19.78
C ARG A 400 14.62 -2.42 -20.27
N VAL A 401 13.55 -1.65 -20.17
CA VAL A 401 13.58 -0.23 -20.55
C VAL A 401 14.56 0.53 -19.64
N LEU A 402 14.46 0.38 -18.32
CA LEU A 402 15.37 1.01 -17.37
C LEU A 402 16.85 0.72 -17.69
N ALA A 403 17.17 -0.51 -18.05
CA ALA A 403 18.55 -0.92 -18.39
C ALA A 403 19.09 -0.23 -19.67
N THR A 404 18.22 0.34 -20.52
CA THR A 404 18.66 1.09 -21.72
C THR A 404 18.86 2.58 -21.46
N LEU A 405 18.40 3.08 -20.31
CA LEU A 405 18.46 4.52 -20.00
C LEU A 405 19.86 4.91 -19.51
N PRO A 406 20.49 5.95 -20.08
CA PRO A 406 21.78 6.45 -19.64
C PRO A 406 21.75 6.84 -18.15
N GLY A 407 22.77 6.41 -17.40
CA GLY A 407 22.89 6.73 -15.98
C GLY A 407 22.06 5.86 -15.04
N VAL A 408 21.24 4.95 -15.56
CA VAL A 408 20.52 3.95 -14.76
C VAL A 408 21.36 2.66 -14.72
N ASP A 409 21.98 2.40 -13.57
CA ASP A 409 22.71 1.17 -13.36
C ASP A 409 21.81 -0.01 -12.97
N ARG A 410 22.38 -1.21 -12.94
CA ARG A 410 21.65 -2.43 -12.58
C ARG A 410 21.00 -2.35 -11.20
N ARG A 411 21.69 -1.72 -10.24
CA ARG A 411 21.17 -1.57 -8.86
C ARG A 411 19.97 -0.63 -8.83
N THR A 412 20.06 0.50 -9.49
CA THR A 412 18.95 1.46 -9.61
C THR A 412 17.73 0.81 -10.26
N ALA A 413 17.91 0.10 -11.38
CA ALA A 413 16.81 -0.62 -12.05
C ALA A 413 16.17 -1.67 -11.12
N ALA A 414 16.98 -2.42 -10.36
CA ALA A 414 16.51 -3.40 -9.39
C ALA A 414 15.75 -2.74 -8.21
N LEU A 415 16.23 -1.61 -7.70
CA LEU A 415 15.54 -0.84 -6.65
C LEU A 415 14.19 -0.31 -7.13
N VAL A 416 14.11 0.23 -8.36
CA VAL A 416 12.85 0.65 -8.97
C VAL A 416 11.89 -0.54 -9.08
N ARG A 417 12.37 -1.69 -9.58
CA ARG A 417 11.55 -2.90 -9.67
C ARG A 417 11.04 -3.36 -8.30
N MET A 418 11.92 -3.39 -7.29
CA MET A 418 11.57 -3.80 -5.94
C MET A 418 10.55 -2.87 -5.30
N ARG A 419 10.78 -1.55 -5.35
CA ARG A 419 10.00 -0.57 -4.59
C ARG A 419 8.86 0.04 -5.39
N ALA A 420 9.13 0.54 -6.61
CA ALA A 420 8.09 1.17 -7.42
C ALA A 420 7.07 0.16 -7.93
N LEU A 421 7.52 -1.03 -8.36
CA LEU A 421 6.65 -2.09 -8.88
C LEU A 421 6.25 -3.14 -7.84
N GLY A 422 6.75 -3.03 -6.60
CA GLY A 422 6.41 -3.94 -5.51
C GLY A 422 6.74 -5.40 -5.83
N ASP A 423 7.89 -5.65 -6.46
CA ASP A 423 8.30 -7.02 -6.80
C ASP A 423 8.87 -7.72 -5.56
N PRO A 424 8.28 -8.84 -5.12
CA PRO A 424 8.76 -9.57 -3.96
C PRO A 424 10.08 -10.30 -4.19
N ASP A 425 10.49 -10.49 -5.47
CA ASP A 425 11.61 -11.35 -5.84
C ASP A 425 12.76 -10.59 -6.53
N VAL A 426 13.30 -9.58 -5.85
CA VAL A 426 14.43 -8.78 -6.33
C VAL A 426 15.54 -8.76 -5.28
N ASP A 427 16.77 -8.90 -5.74
CA ASP A 427 17.98 -8.62 -4.97
C ASP A 427 18.79 -7.52 -5.66
N PRO A 428 18.74 -6.28 -5.16
CA PRO A 428 19.45 -5.15 -5.77
C PRO A 428 20.96 -5.15 -5.48
N TYR A 429 21.44 -6.03 -4.59
CA TYR A 429 22.82 -6.02 -4.11
C TYR A 429 23.66 -7.17 -4.65
N GLY A 430 23.06 -8.16 -5.32
CA GLY A 430 23.76 -9.35 -5.78
C GLY A 430 24.26 -10.23 -4.62
N THR A 431 23.43 -10.39 -3.61
CA THR A 431 23.77 -11.12 -2.38
C THR A 431 24.14 -12.58 -2.67
N PRO A 432 25.31 -13.07 -2.25
CA PRO A 432 25.71 -14.44 -2.50
C PRO A 432 24.71 -15.46 -1.96
N GLY A 433 24.22 -16.33 -2.83
CA GLY A 433 23.26 -17.38 -2.49
C GLY A 433 21.80 -16.91 -2.39
N ALA A 434 21.48 -15.70 -2.80
CA ALA A 434 20.11 -15.14 -2.77
C ALA A 434 19.11 -15.95 -3.62
N GLU A 435 19.55 -16.75 -4.57
CA GLU A 435 18.68 -17.57 -5.43
C GLU A 435 17.82 -18.57 -4.61
N ARG A 436 18.32 -19.01 -3.45
CA ARG A 436 17.60 -19.91 -2.55
C ARG A 436 16.42 -19.26 -1.85
N TRP A 437 16.35 -17.90 -1.82
CA TRP A 437 15.29 -17.12 -1.20
C TRP A 437 14.13 -16.81 -2.14
N ARG A 438 14.19 -17.29 -3.37
CA ARG A 438 13.05 -17.15 -4.30
C ARG A 438 11.81 -17.82 -3.72
N PRO A 439 10.67 -17.18 -3.90
CA PRO A 439 10.38 -15.93 -4.62
C PRO A 439 10.35 -14.68 -3.72
N TRP A 440 11.04 -14.70 -2.58
CA TRP A 440 10.95 -13.69 -1.52
C TRP A 440 12.27 -12.91 -1.30
N ARG A 441 13.10 -12.77 -2.34
CA ARG A 441 14.42 -12.10 -2.23
C ARG A 441 14.32 -10.67 -1.70
N SER A 442 13.29 -9.90 -2.06
CA SER A 442 13.07 -8.55 -1.56
C SER A 442 12.87 -8.51 -0.04
N TYR A 443 12.16 -9.48 0.52
CA TYR A 443 11.97 -9.60 1.98
C TYR A 443 13.23 -10.07 2.68
N ALA A 444 13.96 -11.03 2.08
CA ALA A 444 15.24 -11.48 2.61
C ALA A 444 16.24 -10.33 2.72
N VAL A 445 16.33 -9.49 1.68
CA VAL A 445 17.16 -8.27 1.66
C VAL A 445 16.73 -7.32 2.79
N ARG A 446 15.42 -7.12 3.03
CA ARG A 446 14.93 -6.27 4.12
C ARG A 446 15.32 -6.80 5.50
N HIS A 447 15.29 -8.11 5.72
CA HIS A 447 15.79 -8.69 6.97
C HIS A 447 17.27 -8.40 7.19
N LEU A 448 18.10 -8.58 6.15
CA LEU A 448 19.54 -8.29 6.21
C LEU A 448 19.83 -6.80 6.44
N GLU A 449 19.19 -5.90 5.70
CA GLU A 449 19.36 -4.45 5.87
C GLU A 449 18.97 -4.01 7.28
N THR A 450 17.84 -4.53 7.79
CA THR A 450 17.38 -4.18 9.14
C THR A 450 18.36 -4.67 10.20
N ALA A 451 18.91 -5.87 10.06
CA ALA A 451 19.93 -6.40 10.97
C ALA A 451 21.22 -5.57 10.96
N VAL A 452 21.70 -5.17 9.76
CA VAL A 452 22.87 -4.30 9.64
C VAL A 452 22.64 -2.94 10.30
N ARG A 453 21.46 -2.36 10.09
CA ARG A 453 21.08 -1.06 10.69
C ARG A 453 21.07 -1.08 12.22
N GLU A 454 20.56 -2.15 12.81
CA GLU A 454 20.51 -2.29 14.27
C GLU A 454 21.87 -2.62 14.89
N ALA A 455 22.73 -3.32 14.14
CA ALA A 455 24.09 -3.59 14.57
C ALA A 455 25.01 -2.34 14.47
N ALA A 456 24.63 -1.34 13.67
CA ALA A 456 25.39 -0.10 13.57
C ALA A 456 25.27 0.69 14.89
N PRO A 457 26.41 1.13 15.50
CA PRO A 457 26.37 1.92 16.72
C PRO A 457 25.54 3.19 16.47
N ARG A 458 24.61 3.48 17.37
CA ARG A 458 23.80 4.72 17.36
C ARG A 458 24.74 5.90 17.61
N ALA A 459 25.44 6.36 16.58
CA ALA A 459 26.25 7.57 16.64
C ALA A 459 25.32 8.74 16.96
N GLY A 460 25.45 9.27 18.18
CA GLY A 460 24.99 10.51 18.73
C GLY A 460 23.82 11.22 18.04
N ARG A 461 22.58 10.89 18.41
CA ARG A 461 21.50 11.87 18.30
C ARG A 461 21.65 12.84 19.46
N GLY A 462 22.56 13.84 19.28
CA GLY A 462 22.63 14.99 20.19
C GLY A 462 21.29 15.72 20.12
N HIS A 463 20.59 15.74 21.26
CA HIS A 463 19.54 16.72 21.45
C HIS A 463 20.19 18.11 21.29
N PRO A 464 19.61 19.04 20.56
CA PRO A 464 19.94 20.44 20.72
C PRO A 464 19.48 20.82 22.15
N GLN A 465 20.44 20.95 23.04
CA GLN A 465 20.21 21.57 24.37
C GLN A 465 19.68 22.97 24.10
N SER A 466 18.43 23.19 24.49
CA SER A 466 17.84 24.50 24.67
C SER A 466 18.72 25.28 25.61
N SER A 467 19.54 26.18 25.09
CA SER A 467 20.21 27.21 25.86
C SER A 467 19.15 28.21 26.31
N ALA A 468 18.67 28.03 27.54
CA ALA A 468 17.94 29.07 28.24
C ALA A 468 18.86 30.28 28.45
N PRO A 469 18.41 31.53 28.24
CA PRO A 469 19.21 32.69 28.54
C PRO A 469 19.40 32.82 30.06
N SER A 470 20.68 32.89 30.45
CA SER A 470 21.14 33.19 31.81
C SER A 470 20.52 34.52 32.28
N GLN A 471 19.76 34.48 33.37
CA GLN A 471 19.33 35.67 34.08
C GLN A 471 20.55 36.25 34.82
N ALA A 472 20.90 37.50 34.51
CA ALA A 472 21.84 38.30 35.25
C ALA A 472 21.25 38.71 36.64
N PRO A 473 22.08 38.81 37.69
CA PRO A 473 21.59 39.09 39.03
C PRO A 473 21.18 40.56 39.15
N ALA A 474 20.03 40.78 39.80
CA ALA A 474 19.53 42.10 40.18
C ALA A 474 20.40 42.70 41.28
N THR A 475 21.05 43.82 41.04
CA THR A 475 21.65 44.69 42.05
C THR A 475 20.56 45.49 42.76
N SER A 476 20.45 45.26 44.05
CA SER A 476 19.72 46.09 45.00
C SER A 476 20.29 47.53 45.09
N ARG A 477 19.45 48.53 44.94
CA ARG A 477 19.64 49.86 45.51
C ARG A 477 18.40 50.31 46.24
N GLN A 478 18.65 50.55 47.54
CA GLN A 478 17.78 51.15 48.54
C GLN A 478 17.51 52.66 48.31
N ALA A 479 16.33 53.01 48.75
CA ALA A 479 16.00 54.26 49.50
C ALA A 479 15.89 55.55 48.66
N ASN A 480 14.83 56.30 48.73
CA ASN A 480 14.34 57.12 49.82
C ASN A 480 13.00 57.82 49.44
N SER A 481 12.13 57.77 50.41
CA SER A 481 11.23 58.80 50.96
C SER A 481 11.06 60.10 50.15
N SER A 482 9.82 60.51 49.92
CA SER A 482 9.13 61.57 50.64
C SER A 482 7.89 62.05 49.85
N THR A 483 6.75 61.92 50.46
CA THR A 483 5.83 62.99 50.94
C THR A 483 5.20 63.91 49.85
N SER A 484 3.91 63.87 49.84
CA SER A 484 2.98 64.98 50.06
C SER A 484 2.08 65.41 48.87
N VAL A 485 0.78 65.23 49.11
CA VAL A 485 -0.30 66.21 48.98
C VAL A 485 -0.61 66.81 47.59
N ALA A 486 -1.69 66.43 47.04
CA ALA A 486 -2.98 67.17 46.83
C ALA A 486 -3.96 66.22 46.10
#